data_01513ce3f4ef40e2eb1c9a73c80de982
#
_entry.id   01513ce3f4ef40e2eb1c9a73c80de982
#
_cell.length_a   1.000
_cell.length_b   1.000
_cell.length_c   1.000
_cell.angle_alpha   90.00
_cell.angle_beta   90.00
_cell.angle_gamma   90.00
#
_symmetry.space_group_name_H-M   'P 1'
#
loop_
_entity.id
_entity.type
_entity.pdbx_description
1 polymer ?
#
loop_
_entity_poly.entity_id
_entity_poly.type
_entity_poly.pdbx_seq_one_letter_code
_entity_poly.pdbx_strand_id
1 'polypeptide(L)'
;RIDFSKYLAEITYMDGQVGEILAALESTGKARDTLVLFTSEQGSQFPGCKWTNGNTGLHTALVAHWPGRTPVGQRTDALVQYADILPTLLTAAGGNPKRHDYDGTSFLSVLEGKAEAHRRFVYGIHNNLPEGPSYPIRSVSDGTFHYIRNLRSDELYIEKHLMGGKGDAVLKNPYWQTWMREAWTNPHTYQMVKRYMHRPPEELYLSLI
;
A
#
# COMPACT_ATOMS: atom_id res chain seq x y z
N ARG A 1 17.95 -14.24 -2.78
CA ARG A 1 18.91 -13.13 -2.52
C ARG A 1 19.09 -12.21 -3.74
N ILE A 2 19.27 -12.78 -4.94
CA ILE A 2 19.50 -11.99 -6.17
C ILE A 2 18.32 -11.07 -6.51
N ASP A 3 17.10 -11.58 -6.42
CA ASP A 3 15.91 -10.78 -6.74
C ASP A 3 15.68 -9.65 -5.74
N PHE A 4 15.95 -9.89 -4.45
CA PHE A 4 15.88 -8.84 -3.44
C PHE A 4 16.94 -7.75 -3.65
N SER A 5 18.16 -8.13 -4.06
CA SER A 5 19.21 -7.17 -4.40
C SER A 5 18.85 -6.32 -5.61
N LYS A 6 18.23 -6.91 -6.64
CA LYS A 6 17.70 -6.17 -7.80
C LYS A 6 16.59 -5.21 -7.40
N TYR A 7 15.67 -5.66 -6.56
CA TYR A 7 14.61 -4.80 -6.03
C TYR A 7 15.16 -3.57 -5.29
N LEU A 8 16.18 -3.75 -4.45
CA LEU A 8 16.86 -2.62 -3.78
C LEU A 8 17.59 -1.71 -4.76
N ALA A 9 18.21 -2.27 -5.81
CA ALA A 9 18.89 -1.48 -6.85
C ALA A 9 17.89 -0.61 -7.64
N GLU A 10 16.70 -1.13 -7.94
CA GLU A 10 15.62 -0.35 -8.57
C GLU A 10 15.14 0.80 -7.68
N ILE A 11 15.06 0.60 -6.36
CA ILE A 11 14.73 1.67 -5.42
C ILE A 11 15.79 2.76 -5.45
N THR A 12 17.09 2.39 -5.45
CA THR A 12 18.19 3.35 -5.53
C THR A 12 18.18 4.12 -6.85
N TYR A 13 17.88 3.44 -7.96
CA TYR A 13 17.76 4.09 -9.27
C TYR A 13 16.58 5.08 -9.30
N MET A 14 15.43 4.69 -8.80
CA MET A 14 14.25 5.55 -8.68
C MET A 14 14.52 6.77 -7.80
N ASP A 15 15.22 6.61 -6.68
CA ASP A 15 15.61 7.71 -5.78
C ASP A 15 16.49 8.74 -6.52
N GLY A 16 17.44 8.27 -7.34
CA GLY A 16 18.24 9.14 -8.21
C GLY A 16 17.38 9.95 -9.19
N GLN A 17 16.39 9.32 -9.83
CA GLN A 17 15.46 10.02 -10.74
C GLN A 17 14.60 11.07 -10.02
N VAL A 18 14.13 10.77 -8.79
CA VAL A 18 13.43 11.73 -7.95
C VAL A 18 14.33 12.93 -7.65
N GLY A 19 15.62 12.68 -7.33
CA GLY A 19 16.62 13.73 -7.13
C GLY A 19 16.79 14.65 -8.34
N GLU A 20 16.86 14.09 -9.55
CA GLU A 20 16.95 14.86 -10.81
C GLU A 20 15.72 15.76 -11.03
N ILE A 21 14.52 15.25 -10.75
CA ILE A 21 13.26 16.02 -10.87
C ILE A 21 13.26 17.19 -9.87
N LEU A 22 13.67 16.95 -8.62
CA LEU A 22 13.74 18.00 -7.60
C LEU A 22 14.78 19.05 -7.95
N ALA A 23 15.95 18.67 -8.47
CA ALA A 23 16.98 19.59 -8.94
C ALA A 23 16.47 20.45 -10.12
N ALA A 24 15.75 19.87 -11.06
CA ALA A 24 15.14 20.61 -12.17
C ALA A 24 14.10 21.61 -11.66
N LEU A 25 13.29 21.24 -10.67
CA LEU A 25 12.30 22.14 -10.07
C LEU A 25 12.95 23.34 -9.37
N GLU A 26 14.05 23.11 -8.65
CA GLU A 26 14.86 24.16 -8.01
C GLU A 26 15.49 25.08 -9.07
N SER A 27 16.11 24.52 -10.11
CA SER A 27 16.79 25.29 -11.17
C SER A 27 15.85 26.20 -11.96
N THR A 28 14.57 25.84 -12.06
CA THR A 28 13.53 26.65 -12.71
C THR A 28 12.92 27.73 -11.78
N GLY A 29 13.32 27.77 -10.49
CA GLY A 29 12.79 28.69 -9.50
C GLY A 29 11.34 28.43 -9.11
N LYS A 30 10.78 27.25 -9.44
CA LYS A 30 9.38 26.89 -9.18
C LYS A 30 9.17 26.10 -7.88
N ALA A 31 10.22 25.71 -7.19
CA ALA A 31 10.13 24.85 -6.01
C ALA A 31 9.18 25.41 -4.93
N ARG A 32 9.22 26.72 -4.66
CA ARG A 32 8.37 27.35 -3.63
C ARG A 32 6.87 27.33 -3.97
N ASP A 33 6.53 27.35 -5.25
CA ASP A 33 5.16 27.38 -5.71
C ASP A 33 4.61 26.00 -6.10
N THR A 34 5.37 24.94 -5.79
CA THR A 34 5.02 23.57 -6.16
C THR A 34 4.89 22.68 -4.93
N LEU A 35 3.70 22.06 -4.77
CA LEU A 35 3.52 20.94 -3.86
C LEU A 35 3.99 19.66 -4.56
N VAL A 36 5.03 19.07 -4.06
CA VAL A 36 5.52 17.75 -4.49
C VAL A 36 4.93 16.68 -3.57
N LEU A 37 4.26 15.69 -4.13
CA LEU A 37 3.81 14.49 -3.43
C LEU A 37 4.50 13.28 -4.06
N PHE A 38 5.23 12.53 -3.24
CA PHE A 38 5.76 11.22 -3.62
C PHE A 38 4.90 10.15 -2.95
N THR A 39 4.41 9.21 -3.74
CA THR A 39 3.66 8.05 -3.23
C THR A 39 4.17 6.78 -3.90
N SER A 40 4.06 5.65 -3.20
CA SER A 40 4.32 4.33 -3.79
C SER A 40 3.01 3.61 -4.12
N GLU A 41 3.07 2.63 -5.00
CA GLU A 41 2.00 1.65 -5.16
C GLU A 41 1.96 0.73 -3.92
N GLN A 42 0.83 0.08 -3.68
CA GLN A 42 0.63 -0.84 -2.56
C GLN A 42 1.49 -2.10 -2.70
N GLY A 43 2.15 -2.49 -1.62
CA GLY A 43 2.87 -3.76 -1.46
C GLY A 43 3.87 -4.14 -2.56
N SER A 44 4.89 -4.86 -2.23
CA SER A 44 5.79 -5.52 -3.18
C SER A 44 5.19 -6.86 -3.64
N GLN A 45 5.69 -7.42 -4.76
CA GLN A 45 5.25 -8.74 -5.26
C GLN A 45 5.85 -9.92 -4.48
N PHE A 46 6.17 -9.71 -3.21
CA PHE A 46 6.60 -10.79 -2.32
C PHE A 46 5.40 -11.43 -1.62
N PRO A 47 5.51 -12.71 -1.20
CA PRO A 47 4.46 -13.38 -0.44
C PRO A 47 4.04 -12.59 0.80
N GLY A 48 2.73 -12.43 1.00
CA GLY A 48 2.17 -11.71 2.14
C GLY A 48 2.12 -10.19 2.00
N CYS A 49 2.50 -9.64 0.84
CA CYS A 49 2.45 -8.21 0.55
C CYS A 49 1.31 -7.89 -0.42
N LYS A 50 1.61 -7.56 -1.68
CA LYS A 50 0.60 -7.24 -2.71
C LYS A 50 -0.49 -8.33 -2.79
N TRP A 51 -1.69 -7.93 -3.20
CA TRP A 51 -2.90 -8.78 -3.26
C TRP A 51 -3.42 -9.26 -1.89
N THR A 52 -2.97 -8.65 -0.81
CA THR A 52 -3.52 -8.88 0.53
C THR A 52 -4.10 -7.59 1.10
N ASN A 53 -4.97 -7.71 2.10
CA ASN A 53 -5.49 -6.56 2.83
C ASN A 53 -4.78 -6.33 4.18
N GLY A 54 -3.61 -6.94 4.39
CA GLY A 54 -2.73 -6.62 5.52
C GLY A 54 -1.95 -5.31 5.30
N ASN A 55 -1.30 -4.80 6.35
CA ASN A 55 -0.51 -3.57 6.27
C ASN A 55 0.56 -3.64 5.18
N THR A 56 1.27 -4.76 5.06
CA THR A 56 2.29 -4.98 4.01
C THR A 56 1.75 -4.94 2.59
N GLY A 57 0.44 -5.13 2.42
CA GLY A 57 -0.24 -5.07 1.12
C GLY A 57 -0.90 -3.72 0.83
N LEU A 58 -1.27 -2.95 1.84
CA LEU A 58 -2.05 -1.72 1.68
C LEU A 58 -1.29 -0.44 2.05
N HIS A 59 -0.39 -0.52 3.04
CA HIS A 59 0.33 0.66 3.50
C HIS A 59 1.36 1.09 2.45
N THR A 60 1.26 2.33 2.00
CA THR A 60 2.11 2.91 0.96
C THR A 60 2.89 4.09 1.51
N ALA A 61 4.03 4.39 0.88
CA ALA A 61 4.75 5.61 1.19
C ALA A 61 3.92 6.84 0.77
N LEU A 62 3.93 7.88 1.60
CA LEU A 62 3.42 9.20 1.27
C LEU A 62 4.37 10.25 1.86
N VAL A 63 5.04 10.98 0.98
CA VAL A 63 5.95 12.07 1.35
C VAL A 63 5.48 13.35 0.67
N ALA A 64 5.41 14.44 1.42
CA ALA A 64 5.02 15.74 0.90
C ALA A 64 6.15 16.76 1.11
N HIS A 65 6.38 17.59 0.10
CA HIS A 65 7.34 18.69 0.16
C HIS A 65 6.73 19.93 -0.50
N TRP A 66 6.57 21.00 0.29
CA TRP A 66 6.15 22.31 -0.21
C TRP A 66 6.87 23.40 0.58
N PRO A 67 7.96 23.95 0.05
CA PRO A 67 8.79 24.91 0.78
C PRO A 67 7.99 26.11 1.32
N GLY A 68 8.12 26.35 2.62
CA GLY A 68 7.41 27.42 3.32
C GLY A 68 5.95 27.14 3.67
N ARG A 69 5.40 25.97 3.30
CA ARG A 69 4.02 25.57 3.63
C ARG A 69 3.94 24.24 4.41
N THR A 70 4.78 23.29 4.08
CA THR A 70 4.87 22.03 4.84
C THR A 70 6.02 22.12 5.85
N PRO A 71 5.84 21.68 7.11
CA PRO A 71 6.92 21.61 8.09
C PRO A 71 8.05 20.69 7.62
N VAL A 72 9.30 21.06 7.93
CA VAL A 72 10.46 20.28 7.55
C VAL A 72 10.70 19.15 8.54
N GLY A 73 10.93 17.93 8.03
CA GLY A 73 11.30 16.76 8.83
C GLY A 73 10.20 16.23 9.76
N GLN A 74 8.95 16.67 9.59
CA GLN A 74 7.83 16.20 10.38
C GLN A 74 7.34 14.83 9.88
N ARG A 75 6.95 13.99 10.82
CA ARG A 75 6.20 12.74 10.57
C ARG A 75 4.84 12.83 11.24
N THR A 76 3.85 12.19 10.67
CA THR A 76 2.49 12.13 11.19
C THR A 76 1.91 10.73 11.01
N ASP A 77 1.12 10.29 11.98
CA ASP A 77 0.35 9.03 11.94
C ASP A 77 -1.10 9.26 11.48
N ALA A 78 -1.40 10.45 10.94
CA ALA A 78 -2.71 10.76 10.41
C ALA A 78 -3.11 9.80 9.29
N LEU A 79 -4.24 9.13 9.47
CA LEU A 79 -4.75 8.19 8.49
C LEU A 79 -5.26 8.94 7.25
N VAL A 80 -4.73 8.58 6.08
CA VAL A 80 -5.13 9.12 4.77
C VAL A 80 -5.34 7.99 3.75
N GLN A 81 -6.12 8.24 2.73
CA GLN A 81 -6.33 7.31 1.61
C GLN A 81 -6.05 8.00 0.27
N TYR A 82 -5.79 7.24 -0.78
CA TYR A 82 -5.58 7.81 -2.12
C TYR A 82 -6.76 8.63 -2.64
N ALA A 83 -7.99 8.27 -2.23
CA ALA A 83 -9.16 9.08 -2.54
C ALA A 83 -9.06 10.53 -2.04
N ASP A 84 -8.22 10.79 -1.02
CA ASP A 84 -8.02 12.12 -0.43
C ASP A 84 -7.04 13.00 -1.23
N ILE A 85 -6.23 12.41 -2.11
CA ILE A 85 -5.20 13.14 -2.86
C ILE A 85 -5.82 14.22 -3.74
N LEU A 86 -6.80 13.86 -4.58
CA LEU A 86 -7.42 14.81 -5.51
C LEU A 86 -8.10 15.98 -4.80
N PRO A 87 -8.94 15.78 -3.76
CA PRO A 87 -9.48 16.89 -2.96
C PRO A 87 -8.40 17.76 -2.32
N THR A 88 -7.27 17.16 -1.90
CA THR A 88 -6.15 17.90 -1.32
C THR A 88 -5.46 18.78 -2.36
N LEU A 89 -5.15 18.25 -3.54
CA LEU A 89 -4.56 19.03 -4.64
C LEU A 89 -5.47 20.16 -5.08
N LEU A 90 -6.78 19.90 -5.18
CA LEU A 90 -7.76 20.95 -5.53
C LEU A 90 -7.77 22.05 -4.45
N THR A 91 -7.74 21.69 -3.17
CA THR A 91 -7.68 22.67 -2.07
C THR A 91 -6.37 23.47 -2.12
N ALA A 92 -5.24 22.81 -2.36
CA ALA A 92 -3.93 23.43 -2.48
C ALA A 92 -3.88 24.46 -3.62
N ALA A 93 -4.59 24.18 -4.71
CA ALA A 93 -4.74 25.08 -5.86
C ALA A 93 -5.79 26.20 -5.66
N GLY A 94 -6.38 26.33 -4.46
CA GLY A 94 -7.40 27.36 -4.16
C GLY A 94 -8.82 26.99 -4.61
N GLY A 95 -9.06 25.77 -5.05
CA GLY A 95 -10.37 25.25 -5.40
C GLY A 95 -11.20 24.83 -4.19
N ASN A 96 -12.47 24.54 -4.41
CA ASN A 96 -13.39 24.09 -3.38
C ASN A 96 -13.84 22.64 -3.66
N PRO A 97 -13.27 21.62 -2.99
CA PRO A 97 -13.62 20.22 -3.20
C PRO A 97 -15.07 19.89 -2.80
N LYS A 98 -15.70 20.68 -1.93
CA LYS A 98 -17.10 20.48 -1.50
C LYS A 98 -18.12 20.70 -2.63
N ARG A 99 -17.71 21.24 -3.76
CA ARG A 99 -18.55 21.40 -4.96
C ARG A 99 -18.64 20.14 -5.81
N HIS A 100 -17.90 19.12 -5.45
CA HIS A 100 -17.80 17.86 -6.17
C HIS A 100 -18.11 16.68 -5.25
N ASP A 101 -18.65 15.63 -5.80
CA ASP A 101 -18.94 14.38 -5.10
C ASP A 101 -17.68 13.49 -5.12
N TYR A 102 -16.76 13.73 -4.19
CA TYR A 102 -15.57 12.93 -4.01
C TYR A 102 -15.74 11.97 -2.84
N ASP A 103 -15.27 10.72 -2.99
CA ASP A 103 -15.17 9.74 -1.89
C ASP A 103 -14.13 10.14 -0.83
N GLY A 104 -13.21 11.03 -1.20
CA GLY A 104 -12.14 11.56 -0.35
C GLY A 104 -12.39 12.97 0.15
N THR A 105 -11.60 13.38 1.12
CA THR A 105 -11.59 14.74 1.68
C THR A 105 -10.15 15.28 1.72
N SER A 106 -9.99 16.61 1.74
CA SER A 106 -8.67 17.23 1.77
C SER A 106 -7.97 17.07 3.09
N PHE A 107 -6.74 16.55 3.09
CA PHE A 107 -5.84 16.50 4.24
C PHE A 107 -4.75 17.59 4.22
N LEU A 108 -4.99 18.68 3.46
CA LEU A 108 -4.03 19.78 3.36
C LEU A 108 -3.65 20.35 4.73
N SER A 109 -4.59 20.43 5.69
CA SER A 109 -4.31 20.89 7.04
C SER A 109 -3.30 20.03 7.79
N VAL A 110 -3.28 18.71 7.54
CA VAL A 110 -2.25 17.80 8.07
C VAL A 110 -0.90 18.09 7.41
N LEU A 111 -0.87 18.24 6.08
CA LEU A 111 0.37 18.57 5.36
C LEU A 111 0.99 19.90 5.82
N GLU A 112 0.16 20.87 6.16
CA GLU A 112 0.60 22.18 6.66
C GLU A 112 0.92 22.19 8.18
N GLY A 113 0.82 21.03 8.86
CA GLY A 113 1.06 20.93 10.31
C GLY A 113 0.01 21.62 11.19
N LYS A 114 -1.18 21.91 10.63
CA LYS A 114 -2.30 22.57 11.30
C LYS A 114 -3.29 21.61 11.95
N ALA A 115 -3.20 20.32 11.61
CA ALA A 115 -4.01 19.24 12.16
C ALA A 115 -3.16 17.99 12.37
N GLU A 116 -3.40 17.27 13.47
CA GLU A 116 -2.71 16.03 13.82
C GLU A 116 -3.43 14.80 13.25
N ALA A 117 -4.71 14.92 12.93
CA ALA A 117 -5.55 13.82 12.44
C ALA A 117 -6.37 14.24 11.22
N HIS A 118 -6.78 13.25 10.42
CA HIS A 118 -7.62 13.46 9.26
C HIS A 118 -8.83 12.51 9.24
N ARG A 119 -8.59 11.20 9.13
CA ARG A 119 -9.64 10.18 9.15
C ARG A 119 -9.61 9.39 10.44
N ARG A 120 -10.76 8.93 10.89
CA ARG A 120 -10.85 7.96 11.99
C ARG A 120 -10.55 6.54 11.50
N PHE A 121 -10.91 6.23 10.26
CA PHE A 121 -10.74 4.90 9.67
C PHE A 121 -10.25 5.01 8.23
N VAL A 122 -9.45 4.02 7.84
CA VAL A 122 -9.09 3.75 6.44
C VAL A 122 -9.57 2.35 6.06
N TYR A 123 -9.89 2.16 4.78
CA TYR A 123 -10.53 0.97 4.27
C TYR A 123 -9.71 0.34 3.15
N GLY A 124 -9.68 -0.99 3.13
CA GLY A 124 -9.09 -1.75 2.05
C GLY A 124 -10.11 -2.66 1.36
N ILE A 125 -9.93 -2.83 0.06
CA ILE A 125 -10.74 -3.72 -0.77
C ILE A 125 -9.85 -4.50 -1.72
N HIS A 126 -10.04 -5.80 -1.79
CA HIS A 126 -9.45 -6.66 -2.81
C HIS A 126 -10.46 -7.73 -3.20
N ASN A 127 -10.62 -7.97 -4.49
CA ASN A 127 -11.58 -8.98 -5.00
C ASN A 127 -10.89 -10.18 -5.66
N ASN A 128 -9.56 -10.19 -5.71
CA ASN A 128 -8.74 -11.20 -6.37
C ASN A 128 -9.03 -11.35 -7.88
N LEU A 129 -9.52 -10.30 -8.51
CA LEU A 129 -9.80 -10.23 -9.95
C LEU A 129 -8.96 -9.11 -10.59
N PRO A 130 -8.31 -9.39 -11.70
CA PRO A 130 -8.23 -10.63 -12.50
C PRO A 130 -7.12 -11.61 -12.04
N GLU A 131 -6.55 -11.44 -10.84
CA GLU A 131 -5.38 -12.15 -10.32
C GLU A 131 -5.66 -13.62 -9.96
N GLY A 132 -6.92 -14.00 -9.83
CA GLY A 132 -7.35 -15.37 -9.52
C GLY A 132 -8.86 -15.51 -9.52
N PRO A 133 -9.39 -16.61 -8.97
CA PRO A 133 -10.82 -16.75 -8.69
C PRO A 133 -11.30 -15.63 -7.76
N SER A 134 -12.55 -15.19 -7.95
CA SER A 134 -13.13 -14.15 -7.09
C SER A 134 -13.03 -14.55 -5.61
N TYR A 135 -12.32 -13.74 -4.84
CA TYR A 135 -12.15 -13.91 -3.40
C TYR A 135 -12.19 -12.52 -2.73
N PRO A 136 -13.39 -12.00 -2.48
CA PRO A 136 -13.53 -10.65 -1.96
C PRO A 136 -13.09 -10.55 -0.50
N ILE A 137 -12.18 -9.60 -0.27
CA ILE A 137 -11.62 -9.24 1.04
C ILE A 137 -11.96 -7.78 1.32
N ARG A 138 -12.30 -7.48 2.56
CA ARG A 138 -12.52 -6.12 3.07
C ARG A 138 -11.67 -5.90 4.30
N SER A 139 -11.18 -4.71 4.49
CA SER A 139 -10.50 -4.36 5.74
C SER A 139 -10.83 -2.94 6.19
N VAL A 140 -10.63 -2.70 7.48
CA VAL A 140 -10.71 -1.40 8.11
C VAL A 140 -9.62 -1.29 9.16
N SER A 141 -9.00 -0.11 9.26
CA SER A 141 -8.02 0.18 10.30
C SER A 141 -8.31 1.56 10.92
N ASP A 142 -8.09 1.67 12.23
CA ASP A 142 -8.10 2.93 12.99
C ASP A 142 -6.67 3.41 13.34
N GLY A 143 -5.65 2.77 12.74
CA GLY A 143 -4.24 3.01 13.03
C GLY A 143 -3.68 2.12 14.15
N THR A 144 -4.51 1.70 15.11
CA THR A 144 -4.12 0.79 16.20
C THR A 144 -4.51 -0.65 15.89
N PHE A 145 -5.73 -0.84 15.42
CA PHE A 145 -6.25 -2.15 15.04
C PHE A 145 -6.50 -2.22 13.54
N HIS A 146 -6.25 -3.38 12.97
CA HIS A 146 -6.53 -3.70 11.59
C HIS A 146 -7.42 -4.95 11.53
N TYR A 147 -8.66 -4.77 11.12
CA TYR A 147 -9.63 -5.85 10.97
C TYR A 147 -9.77 -6.21 9.49
N ILE A 148 -9.76 -7.51 9.20
CA ILE A 148 -9.94 -8.05 7.85
C ILE A 148 -11.11 -9.03 7.86
N ARG A 149 -11.97 -8.94 6.84
CA ARG A 149 -13.06 -9.87 6.59
C ARG A 149 -12.91 -10.54 5.24
N ASN A 150 -12.81 -11.87 5.26
CA ASN A 150 -12.75 -12.73 4.09
C ASN A 150 -14.17 -13.23 3.79
N LEU A 151 -14.81 -12.72 2.73
CA LEU A 151 -16.23 -12.96 2.46
C LEU A 151 -16.53 -14.35 1.89
N ARG A 152 -15.49 -15.08 1.45
CA ARG A 152 -15.57 -16.46 0.91
C ARG A 152 -14.52 -17.34 1.58
N SER A 153 -14.47 -17.32 2.92
CA SER A 153 -13.50 -18.07 3.72
C SER A 153 -13.62 -19.60 3.64
N ASP A 154 -14.73 -20.09 3.12
CA ASP A 154 -14.97 -21.51 2.78
C ASP A 154 -14.26 -21.95 1.50
N GLU A 155 -13.73 -21.00 0.71
CA GLU A 155 -12.98 -21.25 -0.52
C GLU A 155 -11.48 -21.06 -0.32
N LEU A 156 -10.70 -21.60 -1.27
CA LEU A 156 -9.27 -21.35 -1.31
C LEU A 156 -8.96 -19.98 -1.90
N TYR A 157 -8.12 -19.22 -1.21
CA TYR A 157 -7.50 -18.04 -1.78
C TYR A 157 -6.37 -18.46 -2.72
N ILE A 158 -6.53 -18.17 -4.01
CA ILE A 158 -5.55 -18.50 -5.06
C ILE A 158 -5.19 -17.20 -5.80
N GLU A 159 -3.94 -16.78 -5.67
CA GLU A 159 -3.41 -15.62 -6.36
C GLU A 159 -2.39 -16.09 -7.42
N LYS A 160 -2.65 -15.79 -8.70
CA LYS A 160 -1.90 -16.36 -9.83
C LYS A 160 -0.45 -15.90 -9.94
N HIS A 161 -0.12 -14.68 -9.49
CA HIS A 161 1.24 -14.15 -9.62
C HIS A 161 2.21 -14.78 -8.62
N LEU A 162 1.69 -15.24 -7.49
CA LEU A 162 2.44 -15.94 -6.47
C LEU A 162 2.33 -17.46 -6.63
N MET A 163 1.09 -17.97 -6.69
CA MET A 163 0.81 -19.41 -6.68
C MET A 163 0.84 -20.05 -8.06
N GLY A 164 0.78 -19.23 -9.11
CA GLY A 164 0.70 -19.69 -10.48
C GLY A 164 -0.74 -19.84 -10.99
N GLY A 165 -0.88 -19.79 -12.31
CA GLY A 165 -2.15 -19.98 -13.01
C GLY A 165 -2.38 -21.43 -13.46
N LYS A 166 -3.07 -21.60 -14.58
CA LYS A 166 -3.33 -22.93 -15.18
C LYS A 166 -2.07 -23.53 -15.82
N GLY A 167 -1.96 -24.86 -15.76
CA GLY A 167 -0.92 -25.64 -16.44
C GLY A 167 0.46 -25.48 -15.82
N ASP A 168 1.51 -25.54 -16.63
CA ASP A 168 2.91 -25.48 -16.21
C ASP A 168 3.34 -24.15 -15.59
N ALA A 169 2.48 -23.14 -15.63
CA ALA A 169 2.69 -21.87 -14.93
C ALA A 169 2.50 -21.98 -13.42
N VAL A 170 1.86 -23.06 -12.94
CA VAL A 170 1.77 -23.39 -11.53
C VAL A 170 3.19 -23.56 -11.01
N LEU A 171 3.57 -22.77 -9.98
CA LEU A 171 4.88 -22.84 -9.33
C LEU A 171 6.05 -22.12 -10.07
N LYS A 172 5.80 -21.13 -10.91
CA LYS A 172 6.91 -20.31 -11.45
C LYS A 172 7.49 -19.30 -10.46
N ASN A 173 6.73 -18.92 -9.43
CA ASN A 173 7.26 -18.03 -8.41
C ASN A 173 8.21 -18.78 -7.46
N PRO A 174 9.50 -18.41 -7.41
CA PRO A 174 10.50 -19.15 -6.63
C PRO A 174 10.28 -19.09 -5.12
N TYR A 175 9.62 -18.02 -4.62
CA TYR A 175 9.28 -17.88 -3.20
C TYR A 175 8.19 -18.86 -2.81
N TRP A 176 7.11 -18.94 -3.62
CA TRP A 176 6.03 -19.88 -3.38
C TRP A 176 6.49 -21.35 -3.50
N GLN A 177 7.31 -21.65 -4.50
CA GLN A 177 7.94 -22.97 -4.63
C GLN A 177 8.74 -23.33 -3.38
N THR A 178 9.53 -22.40 -2.85
CA THR A 178 10.31 -22.64 -1.64
C THR A 178 9.39 -22.88 -0.44
N TRP A 179 8.36 -22.07 -0.26
CA TRP A 179 7.40 -22.26 0.82
C TRP A 179 6.68 -23.60 0.74
N MET A 180 6.21 -23.98 -0.45
CA MET A 180 5.55 -25.28 -0.67
C MET A 180 6.47 -26.45 -0.36
N ARG A 181 7.74 -26.39 -0.76
CA ARG A 181 8.72 -27.44 -0.50
C ARG A 181 9.05 -27.55 0.99
N GLU A 182 9.32 -26.42 1.62
CA GLU A 182 9.65 -26.37 3.05
C GLU A 182 8.47 -26.81 3.94
N ALA A 183 7.24 -26.59 3.50
CA ALA A 183 6.04 -27.00 4.22
C ALA A 183 5.94 -28.51 4.44
N TRP A 184 6.64 -29.34 3.64
CA TRP A 184 6.67 -30.81 3.82
C TRP A 184 7.43 -31.24 5.07
N THR A 185 8.41 -30.48 5.51
CA THR A 185 9.31 -30.85 6.62
C THR A 185 9.30 -29.85 7.78
N ASN A 186 8.77 -28.64 7.54
CA ASN A 186 8.74 -27.56 8.53
C ASN A 186 7.29 -27.24 8.93
N PRO A 187 6.86 -27.60 10.16
CA PRO A 187 5.50 -27.34 10.62
C PRO A 187 5.12 -25.84 10.63
N HIS A 188 6.06 -24.94 10.91
CA HIS A 188 5.81 -23.50 10.89
C HIS A 188 5.49 -23.04 9.47
N THR A 189 6.29 -23.42 8.48
CA THR A 189 6.05 -23.09 7.07
C THR A 189 4.74 -23.70 6.58
N TYR A 190 4.42 -24.94 7.01
CA TYR A 190 3.12 -25.54 6.71
C TYR A 190 1.95 -24.70 7.20
N GLN A 191 2.00 -24.20 8.44
CA GLN A 191 0.94 -23.34 8.97
C GLN A 191 0.85 -22.01 8.23
N MET A 192 1.98 -21.42 7.83
CA MET A 192 2.00 -20.20 7.02
C MET A 192 1.31 -20.42 5.67
N VAL A 193 1.69 -21.47 4.94
CA VAL A 193 1.10 -21.82 3.63
C VAL A 193 -0.40 -22.10 3.79
N LYS A 194 -0.76 -22.92 4.79
CA LYS A 194 -2.16 -23.24 5.09
C LYS A 194 -2.98 -21.97 5.34
N ARG A 195 -2.49 -21.08 6.20
CA ARG A 195 -3.17 -19.83 6.55
C ARG A 195 -3.25 -18.88 5.35
N TYR A 196 -2.26 -18.88 4.47
CA TYR A 196 -2.28 -18.06 3.27
C TYR A 196 -3.37 -18.49 2.29
N MET A 197 -3.59 -19.80 2.13
CA MET A 197 -4.58 -20.38 1.23
C MET A 197 -5.98 -20.49 1.85
N HIS A 198 -6.05 -20.88 3.13
CA HIS A 198 -7.29 -21.04 3.89
C HIS A 198 -7.40 -19.90 4.90
N ARG A 199 -7.98 -18.80 4.49
CA ARG A 199 -8.14 -17.62 5.33
C ARG A 199 -9.33 -17.80 6.27
N PRO A 200 -9.20 -17.43 7.56
CA PRO A 200 -10.37 -17.42 8.46
C PRO A 200 -11.37 -16.35 7.99
N PRO A 201 -12.66 -16.47 8.37
CA PRO A 201 -13.67 -15.48 7.97
C PRO A 201 -13.34 -14.07 8.47
N GLU A 202 -12.68 -13.96 9.61
CA GLU A 202 -12.32 -12.70 10.25
C GLU A 202 -10.91 -12.75 10.83
N GLU A 203 -10.19 -11.64 10.73
CA GLU A 203 -8.84 -11.48 11.27
C GLU A 203 -8.73 -10.12 11.96
N LEU A 204 -8.09 -10.06 13.13
CA LEU A 204 -7.81 -8.83 13.85
C LEU A 204 -6.32 -8.79 14.22
N TYR A 205 -5.67 -7.69 13.86
CA TYR A 205 -4.27 -7.46 14.13
C TYR A 205 -4.06 -6.13 14.87
N LEU A 206 -3.02 -6.07 15.70
CA LEU A 206 -2.46 -4.79 16.13
C LEU A 206 -1.61 -4.23 14.98
N SER A 207 -1.89 -3.00 14.56
CA SER A 207 -1.02 -2.24 13.68
C SER A 207 0.20 -1.82 14.48
N LEU A 208 1.32 -2.52 14.30
CA LEU A 208 2.63 -2.04 14.74
C LEU A 208 3.11 -1.08 13.63
N ILE A 209 2.82 0.21 13.79
CA ILE A 209 3.34 1.27 12.92
C ILE A 209 4.66 1.78 13.50
#